data_8d51e736fc3ee45c440966a5c67e03dd
#
_entry.id   8d51e736fc3ee45c440966a5c67e03dd
#
_cell.length_a   1.000
_cell.length_b   1.000
_cell.length_c   1.000
_cell.angle_alpha   90.00
_cell.angle_beta   90.00
_cell.angle_gamma   90.00
#
_symmetry.space_group_name_H-M   'P 1'
#
loop_
_entity.id
_entity.type
_entity.pdbx_description
1 polymer ?
#
loop_
_entity_poly.entity_id
_entity_poly.type
_entity_poly.pdbx_seq_one_letter_code
_entity_poly.pdbx_strand_id
1 'polypeptide(L)'
;VDVTLAAGDLVLQPGERPVVLISSGIGSTPLTGILRHLAQSGDPRRVTYVHSDDSEESWAQAQETRELVDELKDGSLQTYFRGDAERVDVDALDLAGADVYLCGGTGFLQSLREDLKQLPAEKAPANVYYELFSPNDWLVA
;
A
#
# COMPACT_ATOMS: atom_id res chain seq x y z
N VAL A 1 -8.45 -9.69 -9.73
CA VAL A 1 -8.91 -10.75 -8.83
C VAL A 1 -8.43 -10.45 -7.43
N ASP A 2 -9.36 -10.51 -6.48
CA ASP A 2 -9.03 -10.28 -5.07
C ASP A 2 -8.46 -11.56 -4.47
N VAL A 3 -7.34 -11.44 -3.78
CA VAL A 3 -6.77 -12.54 -3.04
C VAL A 3 -6.62 -12.10 -1.59
N THR A 4 -7.26 -12.85 -0.68
CA THR A 4 -7.15 -12.60 0.75
C THR A 4 -6.07 -13.49 1.32
N LEU A 5 -5.13 -12.89 2.06
CA LEU A 5 -4.06 -13.62 2.70
C LEU A 5 -4.31 -13.68 4.20
N ALA A 6 -3.85 -14.73 4.84
CA ALA A 6 -3.92 -14.83 6.28
C ALA A 6 -3.04 -13.75 6.91
N ALA A 7 -3.38 -13.34 8.14
CA ALA A 7 -2.61 -12.33 8.86
C ALA A 7 -1.15 -12.76 8.93
N GLY A 8 -0.24 -11.85 8.62
CA GLY A 8 1.20 -12.12 8.61
C GLY A 8 1.73 -12.74 7.33
N ASP A 9 0.83 -13.04 6.37
CA ASP A 9 1.23 -13.74 5.15
C ASP A 9 1.30 -12.83 3.93
N LEU A 10 1.26 -11.52 4.12
CA LEU A 10 1.34 -10.59 3.00
C LEU A 10 2.76 -10.58 2.45
N VAL A 11 2.92 -11.18 1.27
CA VAL A 11 4.22 -11.41 0.65
C VAL A 11 4.21 -10.89 -0.78
N LEU A 12 5.28 -10.20 -1.17
CA LEU A 12 5.44 -9.72 -2.52
C LEU A 12 5.41 -10.88 -3.51
N GLN A 13 4.55 -10.79 -4.52
CA GLN A 13 4.45 -11.80 -5.56
C GLN A 13 5.45 -11.52 -6.67
N PRO A 14 6.03 -12.57 -7.25
CA PRO A 14 6.94 -12.39 -8.38
C PRO A 14 6.17 -11.93 -9.61
N GLY A 15 6.88 -11.32 -10.55
CA GLY A 15 6.28 -10.91 -11.81
C GLY A 15 6.84 -9.59 -12.30
N GLU A 16 6.21 -9.06 -13.35
CA GLU A 16 6.66 -7.83 -13.99
C GLU A 16 5.61 -6.71 -13.93
N ARG A 17 4.45 -6.97 -13.29
CA ARG A 17 3.41 -5.95 -13.20
C ARG A 17 3.85 -4.82 -12.28
N PRO A 18 3.36 -3.60 -12.52
CA PRO A 18 3.58 -2.51 -11.57
C PRO A 18 3.08 -2.91 -10.17
N VAL A 19 3.76 -2.41 -9.17
CA VAL A 19 3.43 -2.69 -7.77
C VAL A 19 2.91 -1.41 -7.13
N VAL A 20 1.77 -1.50 -6.45
CA VAL A 20 1.21 -0.37 -5.70
C VAL A 20 1.01 -0.82 -4.26
N LEU A 21 1.65 -0.13 -3.34
CA LEU A 21 1.60 -0.43 -1.91
C LEU A 21 0.79 0.67 -1.23
N ILE A 22 -0.34 0.33 -0.62
CA ILE A 22 -1.23 1.32 0.02
C ILE A 22 -1.41 0.95 1.48
N SER A 23 -0.93 1.80 2.37
CA SER A 23 -0.99 1.57 3.80
C SER A 23 -1.69 2.71 4.54
N SER A 24 -2.22 2.39 5.72
CA SER A 24 -2.78 3.37 6.64
C SER A 24 -2.24 3.13 8.03
N GLY A 25 -1.77 4.20 8.68
CA GLY A 25 -1.27 4.14 10.04
C GLY A 25 -0.18 3.10 10.20
N ILE A 26 -0.35 2.25 11.19
CA ILE A 26 0.64 1.20 11.49
C ILE A 26 0.68 0.09 10.45
N GLY A 27 -0.29 0.02 9.55
CA GLY A 27 -0.26 -0.90 8.42
C GLY A 27 0.92 -0.67 7.50
N SER A 28 1.66 0.43 7.70
CA SER A 28 2.85 0.69 6.90
C SER A 28 3.97 -0.33 7.18
N THR A 29 4.01 -0.95 8.37
CA THR A 29 5.12 -1.82 8.73
C THR A 29 5.35 -2.99 7.77
N PRO A 30 4.33 -3.82 7.44
CA PRO A 30 4.55 -4.90 6.46
C PRO A 30 4.88 -4.37 5.08
N LEU A 31 4.25 -3.28 4.66
CA LEU A 31 4.47 -2.75 3.32
C LEU A 31 5.82 -2.07 3.20
N THR A 32 6.33 -1.48 4.28
CA THR A 32 7.69 -0.96 4.28
C THR A 32 8.71 -2.09 4.09
N GLY A 33 8.44 -3.26 4.66
CA GLY A 33 9.27 -4.44 4.44
C GLY A 33 9.31 -4.87 2.99
N ILE A 34 8.15 -4.88 2.32
CA ILE A 34 8.08 -5.19 0.89
C ILE A 34 8.83 -4.12 0.08
N LEU A 35 8.63 -2.86 0.42
CA LEU A 35 9.32 -1.75 -0.24
C LEU A 35 10.83 -1.87 -0.11
N ARG A 36 11.32 -2.22 1.08
CA ARG A 36 12.75 -2.43 1.33
C ARG A 36 13.30 -3.53 0.45
N HIS A 37 12.57 -4.63 0.33
CA HIS A 37 12.98 -5.73 -0.53
C HIS A 37 13.07 -5.29 -2.00
N LEU A 38 12.07 -4.56 -2.48
CA LEU A 38 12.07 -4.06 -3.86
C LEU A 38 13.26 -3.14 -4.13
N ALA A 39 13.54 -2.23 -3.19
CA ALA A 39 14.65 -1.28 -3.34
C ALA A 39 16.00 -2.00 -3.31
N GLN A 40 16.20 -2.88 -2.34
CA GLN A 40 17.49 -3.54 -2.14
C GLN A 40 17.79 -4.58 -3.22
N SER A 41 16.77 -5.23 -3.77
CA SER A 41 16.97 -6.20 -4.85
C SER A 41 17.13 -5.54 -6.22
N GLY A 42 16.92 -4.23 -6.32
CA GLY A 42 17.00 -3.53 -7.60
C GLY A 42 15.90 -3.91 -8.55
N ASP A 43 14.71 -4.23 -8.04
CA ASP A 43 13.58 -4.66 -8.85
C ASP A 43 13.21 -3.56 -9.85
N PRO A 44 13.11 -3.88 -11.17
CA PRO A 44 12.86 -2.85 -12.19
C PRO A 44 11.39 -2.43 -12.32
N ARG A 45 10.47 -3.08 -11.63
CA ARG A 45 9.05 -2.74 -11.74
C ARG A 45 8.78 -1.31 -11.27
N ARG A 46 7.78 -0.68 -11.85
CA ARG A 46 7.28 0.59 -11.33
C ARG A 46 6.61 0.32 -9.99
N VAL A 47 7.02 1.08 -8.97
CA VAL A 47 6.50 0.93 -7.61
C VAL A 47 5.96 2.27 -7.14
N THR A 48 4.69 2.27 -6.74
CA THR A 48 4.06 3.44 -6.13
C THR A 48 3.75 3.10 -4.69
N TYR A 49 4.27 3.89 -3.75
CA TYR A 49 3.93 3.74 -2.35
C TYR A 49 2.94 4.82 -1.95
N VAL A 50 1.83 4.42 -1.36
CA VAL A 50 0.77 5.33 -0.92
C VAL A 50 0.58 5.14 0.58
N HIS A 51 0.64 6.23 1.34
CA HIS A 51 0.41 6.16 2.77
C HIS A 51 -0.63 7.17 3.21
N SER A 52 -1.56 6.74 4.06
CA SER A 52 -2.57 7.58 4.68
C SER A 52 -2.35 7.59 6.19
N ASP A 53 -2.36 8.78 6.78
CA ASP A 53 -2.18 8.94 8.21
C ASP A 53 -2.89 10.20 8.67
N ASP A 54 -2.85 10.47 9.97
CA ASP A 54 -3.41 11.72 10.49
C ASP A 54 -2.56 12.92 10.09
N SER A 55 -1.25 12.77 10.17
CA SER A 55 -0.29 13.82 9.82
C SER A 55 1.06 13.19 9.48
N GLU A 56 1.98 14.01 8.98
CA GLU A 56 3.35 13.57 8.75
C GLU A 56 3.99 13.08 10.05
N GLU A 57 3.74 13.77 11.16
CA GLU A 57 4.33 13.45 12.44
C GLU A 57 3.86 12.13 13.03
N SER A 58 2.64 11.71 12.72
CA SER A 58 2.12 10.44 13.20
C SER A 58 2.62 9.25 12.38
N TRP A 59 3.27 9.51 11.25
CA TRP A 59 3.79 8.47 10.38
C TRP A 59 5.23 8.12 10.77
N ALA A 60 5.38 7.11 11.63
CA ALA A 60 6.67 6.77 12.23
C ALA A 60 7.74 6.38 11.22
N GLN A 61 7.35 5.81 10.07
CA GLN A 61 8.29 5.31 9.07
C GLN A 61 8.46 6.26 7.88
N ALA A 62 8.07 7.53 8.04
CA ALA A 62 8.09 8.49 6.94
C ALA A 62 9.47 8.62 6.31
N GLN A 63 10.50 8.84 7.13
CA GLN A 63 11.84 9.07 6.61
C GLN A 63 12.38 7.84 5.89
N GLU A 64 12.27 6.67 6.51
CA GLU A 64 12.73 5.44 5.89
C GLU A 64 12.01 5.18 4.57
N THR A 65 10.70 5.39 4.55
CA THR A 65 9.91 5.18 3.33
C THR A 65 10.37 6.10 2.21
N ARG A 66 10.59 7.38 2.52
CA ARG A 66 11.05 8.32 1.49
C ARG A 66 12.42 7.94 0.94
N GLU A 67 13.33 7.49 1.81
CA GLU A 67 14.65 7.05 1.37
C GLU A 67 14.56 5.81 0.50
N LEU A 68 13.72 4.85 0.88
CA LEU A 68 13.56 3.62 0.09
C LEU A 68 12.93 3.90 -1.29
N VAL A 69 11.95 4.79 -1.36
CA VAL A 69 11.36 5.16 -2.65
C VAL A 69 12.41 5.79 -3.56
N ASP A 70 13.29 6.60 -3.01
CA ASP A 70 14.38 7.20 -3.79
C ASP A 70 15.37 6.17 -4.31
N GLU A 71 15.51 5.03 -3.65
CA GLU A 71 16.40 3.96 -4.08
C GLU A 71 15.78 3.07 -5.15
N LEU A 72 14.48 3.14 -5.38
CA LEU A 72 13.81 2.34 -6.39
C LEU A 72 14.24 2.79 -7.79
N LYS A 73 14.27 1.83 -8.72
CA LYS A 73 14.57 2.17 -10.12
C LYS A 73 13.48 3.00 -10.77
N ASP A 74 12.22 2.77 -10.37
CA ASP A 74 11.08 3.51 -10.90
C ASP A 74 10.06 3.64 -9.76
N GLY A 75 10.28 4.59 -8.86
CA GLY A 75 9.48 4.73 -7.66
C GLY A 75 8.81 6.07 -7.54
N SER A 76 7.65 6.07 -6.88
CA SER A 76 6.95 7.30 -6.51
C SER A 76 6.25 7.12 -5.18
N LEU A 77 6.00 8.24 -4.51
CA LEU A 77 5.33 8.28 -3.21
C LEU A 77 4.18 9.26 -3.25
N GLN A 78 3.03 8.84 -2.71
CA GLN A 78 1.89 9.72 -2.51
C GLN A 78 1.43 9.62 -1.07
N THR A 79 1.10 10.75 -0.46
CA THR A 79 0.64 10.79 0.92
C THR A 79 -0.71 11.50 1.00
N TYR A 80 -1.54 11.04 1.94
CA TYR A 80 -2.86 11.59 2.20
C TYR A 80 -3.00 11.75 3.70
N PHE A 81 -3.13 12.98 4.17
CA PHE A 81 -3.20 13.27 5.60
C PHE A 81 -4.59 13.75 5.98
N ARG A 82 -5.21 13.04 6.94
CA ARG A 82 -6.57 13.37 7.38
C ARG A 82 -6.64 14.75 8.05
N GLY A 83 -5.54 15.17 8.67
CA GLY A 83 -5.47 16.53 9.22
C GLY A 83 -5.65 17.61 8.16
N ASP A 84 -5.32 17.31 6.91
CA ASP A 84 -5.52 18.20 5.77
C ASP A 84 -6.80 17.85 5.01
N ALA A 85 -7.66 17.01 5.58
CA ALA A 85 -8.91 16.52 4.97
C ALA A 85 -8.67 15.70 3.70
N GLU A 86 -7.51 15.05 3.59
CA GLU A 86 -7.17 14.24 2.43
C GLU A 86 -7.59 12.78 2.64
N ARG A 87 -8.00 12.15 1.55
CA ARG A 87 -8.35 10.72 1.53
C ARG A 87 -7.73 10.10 0.30
N VAL A 88 -7.36 8.82 0.41
CA VAL A 88 -6.79 8.10 -0.74
C VAL A 88 -7.81 8.11 -1.89
N ASP A 89 -7.37 8.59 -3.02
CA ASP A 89 -8.19 8.70 -4.23
C ASP A 89 -7.69 7.69 -5.26
N VAL A 90 -8.39 6.56 -5.37
CA VAL A 90 -7.96 5.49 -6.28
C VAL A 90 -8.05 5.92 -7.75
N ASP A 91 -8.91 6.90 -8.07
CA ASP A 91 -8.99 7.40 -9.45
C ASP A 91 -7.73 8.19 -9.83
N ALA A 92 -7.03 8.75 -8.85
CA ALA A 92 -5.80 9.49 -9.09
C ALA A 92 -4.57 8.61 -9.16
N LEU A 93 -4.69 7.31 -8.85
CA LEU A 93 -3.59 6.38 -8.87
C LEU A 93 -3.58 5.62 -10.19
N ASP A 94 -2.38 5.29 -10.67
CA ASP A 94 -2.23 4.50 -11.88
C ASP A 94 -2.23 3.01 -11.48
N LEU A 95 -3.40 2.42 -11.45
CA LEU A 95 -3.61 1.05 -10.96
C LEU A 95 -3.81 0.02 -12.05
N ALA A 96 -4.02 0.44 -13.30
CA ALA A 96 -4.35 -0.48 -14.38
C ALA A 96 -3.27 -1.56 -14.53
N GLY A 97 -3.68 -2.81 -14.43
CA GLY A 97 -2.78 -3.95 -14.58
C GLY A 97 -1.77 -4.14 -13.46
N ALA A 98 -1.91 -3.41 -12.36
CA ALA A 98 -0.96 -3.46 -11.25
C ALA A 98 -1.31 -4.58 -10.26
N ASP A 99 -0.29 -4.99 -9.48
CA ASP A 99 -0.49 -5.77 -8.29
C ASP A 99 -0.56 -4.79 -7.11
N VAL A 100 -1.71 -4.75 -6.45
CA VAL A 100 -1.98 -3.81 -5.36
C VAL A 100 -1.93 -4.54 -4.03
N TYR A 101 -1.19 -3.99 -3.08
CA TYR A 101 -1.04 -4.53 -1.73
C TYR A 101 -1.58 -3.51 -0.73
N LEU A 102 -2.56 -3.92 0.06
CA LEU A 102 -3.24 -3.05 1.02
C LEU A 102 -2.96 -3.52 2.44
N CYS A 103 -2.70 -2.60 3.34
CA CYS A 103 -2.56 -2.94 4.75
C CYS A 103 -3.06 -1.79 5.62
N GLY A 104 -3.92 -2.13 6.57
CA GLY A 104 -4.49 -1.12 7.46
C GLY A 104 -5.63 -1.68 8.29
N GLY A 105 -6.36 -0.80 8.93
CA GLY A 105 -7.50 -1.18 9.76
C GLY A 105 -8.74 -1.51 8.94
N THR A 106 -9.76 -2.04 9.63
CA THR A 106 -10.98 -2.53 9.00
C THR A 106 -11.66 -1.47 8.14
N GLY A 107 -11.90 -0.28 8.69
CA GLY A 107 -12.61 0.77 7.96
C GLY A 107 -11.87 1.23 6.72
N PHE A 108 -10.55 1.38 6.84
CA PHE A 108 -9.71 1.78 5.72
C PHE A 108 -9.77 0.74 4.59
N LEU A 109 -9.60 -0.54 4.94
CA LEU A 109 -9.61 -1.61 3.94
C LEU A 109 -10.98 -1.76 3.28
N GLN A 110 -12.06 -1.68 4.06
CA GLN A 110 -13.41 -1.79 3.50
C GLN A 110 -13.68 -0.66 2.50
N SER A 111 -13.36 0.57 2.89
CA SER A 111 -13.58 1.73 2.04
C SER A 111 -12.76 1.63 0.75
N LEU A 112 -11.48 1.29 0.89
CA LEU A 112 -10.59 1.22 -0.26
C LEU A 112 -10.95 0.10 -1.22
N ARG A 113 -11.31 -1.06 -0.68
CA ARG A 113 -11.71 -2.19 -1.52
C ARG A 113 -13.00 -1.88 -2.27
N GLU A 114 -13.93 -1.17 -1.63
CA GLU A 114 -15.16 -0.74 -2.28
C GLU A 114 -14.85 0.21 -3.44
N ASP A 115 -13.97 1.17 -3.21
CA ASP A 115 -13.56 2.11 -4.25
C ASP A 115 -12.90 1.39 -5.42
N LEU A 116 -12.04 0.40 -5.13
CA LEU A 116 -11.38 -0.37 -6.19
C LEU A 116 -12.37 -1.17 -7.03
N LYS A 117 -13.42 -1.71 -6.41
CA LYS A 117 -14.44 -2.48 -7.13
C LYS A 117 -15.24 -1.61 -8.10
N GLN A 118 -15.32 -0.32 -7.85
CA GLN A 118 -16.07 0.59 -8.70
C GLN A 118 -15.28 1.12 -9.89
N LEU A 119 -13.98 0.81 -9.95
CA LEU A 119 -13.16 1.25 -11.08
C LEU A 119 -13.61 0.53 -12.36
N PRO A 120 -13.62 1.25 -13.50
CA PRO A 120 -13.89 0.60 -14.78
C PRO A 120 -12.78 -0.40 -15.12
N ALA A 121 -13.11 -1.38 -15.95
CA ALA A 121 -12.19 -2.49 -16.25
C ALA A 121 -10.82 -2.01 -16.75
N GLU A 122 -10.78 -0.95 -17.55
CA GLU A 122 -9.54 -0.43 -18.12
C GLU A 122 -8.65 0.25 -17.08
N LYS A 123 -9.19 0.56 -15.89
CA LYS A 123 -8.42 1.17 -14.80
C LYS A 123 -8.18 0.22 -13.64
N ALA A 124 -8.76 -0.98 -13.69
CA ALA A 124 -8.72 -1.90 -12.56
C ALA A 124 -7.34 -2.55 -12.40
N PRO A 125 -6.91 -2.82 -11.16
CA PRO A 125 -5.68 -3.57 -10.94
C PRO A 125 -5.85 -5.03 -11.40
N ALA A 126 -4.72 -5.69 -11.67
CA ALA A 126 -4.73 -7.10 -12.03
C ALA A 126 -5.02 -7.98 -10.82
N ASN A 127 -4.42 -7.64 -9.67
CA ASN A 127 -4.58 -8.38 -8.43
C ASN A 127 -4.61 -7.42 -7.25
N VAL A 128 -5.36 -7.81 -6.20
CA VAL A 128 -5.40 -7.06 -4.95
C VAL A 128 -5.14 -8.04 -3.81
N TYR A 129 -4.09 -7.77 -3.04
CA TYR A 129 -3.72 -8.54 -1.86
C TYR A 129 -3.87 -7.64 -0.65
N TYR A 130 -4.34 -8.17 0.47
CA TYR A 130 -4.49 -7.31 1.64
C TYR A 130 -4.30 -8.07 2.94
N GLU A 131 -3.89 -7.33 3.97
CA GLU A 131 -3.77 -7.82 5.33
C GLU A 131 -4.47 -6.83 6.26
N LEU A 132 -5.33 -7.36 7.12
CA LEU A 132 -6.07 -6.56 8.07
C LEU A 132 -5.27 -6.43 9.36
N PHE A 133 -5.08 -5.19 9.81
CA PHE A 133 -4.60 -4.91 11.16
C PHE A 133 -5.76 -4.42 11.99
N SER A 134 -5.98 -5.06 13.15
CA SER A 134 -6.96 -4.59 14.13
C SER A 134 -6.24 -4.19 15.41
N PRO A 135 -6.85 -3.34 16.23
CA PRO A 135 -6.24 -2.98 17.52
C PRO A 135 -5.94 -4.20 18.40
N ASN A 136 -6.72 -5.27 18.25
CA ASN A 136 -6.51 -6.48 19.04
C ASN A 136 -5.23 -7.23 18.67
N ASP A 137 -4.73 -7.07 17.46
CA ASP A 137 -3.50 -7.73 17.02
C ASP A 137 -2.29 -7.27 17.83
N TRP A 138 -2.36 -6.09 18.38
CA TRP A 138 -1.29 -5.53 19.22
C TRP A 138 -1.31 -6.05 20.63
N LEU A 139 -2.53 -6.30 21.13
CA LEU A 139 -2.72 -6.71 22.51
C LEU A 139 -2.39 -8.17 22.73
N VAL A 140 -2.37 -8.94 21.68
CA VAL A 140 -2.15 -10.39 21.72
C VAL A 140 -0.68 -10.74 21.59
N ALA A 141 0.15 -9.80 21.22
CA ALA A 141 1.57 -10.05 20.99
C ALA A 141 2.30 -10.51 22.25
#